data_698c275d2e1c60f9067dbc041ba49a2e
#
_entry.id   698c275d2e1c60f9067dbc041ba49a2e
#
_cell.length_a   1.000
_cell.length_b   1.000
_cell.length_c   1.000
_cell.angle_alpha   90.00
_cell.angle_beta   90.00
_cell.angle_gamma   90.00
#
_symmetry.space_group_name_H-M   'P 1'
#
loop_
_entity.id
_entity.type
_entity.pdbx_description
1 polymer ?
#
loop_
_entity_poly.entity_id
_entity_poly.type
_entity_poly.pdbx_seq_one_letter_code
_entity_poly.pdbx_strand_id
1 'polypeptide(L)'
;HTLTNLPTNPSIIVLVDAVQLAGQQRTLIDALVAIKHQFPGALVWTPGLGGPDNVAVLTWFGVDIFDLARSRQCAAADILLTGSGPREKVVRDAYENTDMESQLLHWKLAINEVKSSLASGTLRSLVEQKSLNSPKLVEHLRYHDKITRTKQGVGISHVPKDFTLQCNSSESLANPVVTQWVDYIATQYQAPDGID
;
A
#
# COMPACT_ATOMS: atom_id res chain seq x y z
N HIS A 1 -1.15 -0.84 -21.95
CA HIS A 1 -1.95 0.39 -21.82
C HIS A 1 -1.02 1.57 -22.00
N THR A 2 -1.19 2.29 -23.08
CA THR A 2 -0.42 3.49 -23.39
C THR A 2 -1.10 4.69 -22.71
N LEU A 3 -0.37 5.38 -21.82
CA LEU A 3 -0.79 6.66 -21.22
C LEU A 3 -0.75 7.82 -22.26
N THR A 4 -0.91 7.50 -23.54
CA THR A 4 -0.97 8.43 -24.66
C THR A 4 -2.34 9.11 -24.65
N ASN A 5 -2.35 10.44 -24.59
CA ASN A 5 -3.51 11.34 -24.60
C ASN A 5 -4.07 11.77 -23.23
N LEU A 6 -3.31 11.59 -22.14
CA LEU A 6 -3.68 12.27 -20.89
C LEU A 6 -3.31 13.76 -20.96
N PRO A 7 -4.12 14.64 -20.33
CA PRO A 7 -3.76 16.06 -20.22
C PRO A 7 -2.38 16.19 -19.57
N THR A 8 -1.67 17.26 -19.87
CA THR A 8 -0.29 17.48 -19.42
C THR A 8 -0.13 17.51 -17.90
N ASN A 9 -1.21 17.74 -17.16
CA ASN A 9 -1.17 17.76 -15.69
C ASN A 9 -2.54 17.37 -15.09
N PRO A 10 -2.91 16.08 -15.09
CA PRO A 10 -4.18 15.64 -14.53
C PRO A 10 -4.15 15.77 -13.00
N SER A 11 -5.24 16.25 -12.40
CA SER A 11 -5.41 16.28 -10.94
C SER A 11 -5.79 14.91 -10.37
N ILE A 12 -6.56 14.12 -11.13
CA ILE A 12 -7.02 12.80 -10.73
C ILE A 12 -6.87 11.85 -11.92
N ILE A 13 -6.36 10.65 -11.67
CA ILE A 13 -6.28 9.55 -12.63
C ILE A 13 -7.11 8.39 -12.09
N VAL A 14 -8.05 7.91 -12.91
CA VAL A 14 -8.89 6.76 -12.58
C VAL A 14 -8.41 5.54 -13.35
N LEU A 15 -7.97 4.51 -12.63
CA LEU A 15 -7.57 3.22 -13.20
C LEU A 15 -8.77 2.28 -13.17
N VAL A 16 -9.63 2.35 -14.20
CA VAL A 16 -10.95 1.68 -14.22
C VAL A 16 -10.86 0.15 -14.23
N ASP A 17 -9.80 -0.40 -14.77
CA ASP A 17 -9.53 -1.85 -14.86
C ASP A 17 -8.61 -2.37 -13.72
N ALA A 18 -8.49 -1.61 -12.63
CA ALA A 18 -7.60 -1.93 -11.50
C ALA A 18 -7.83 -3.34 -10.94
N VAL A 19 -9.09 -3.78 -10.83
CA VAL A 19 -9.44 -5.12 -10.32
C VAL A 19 -8.93 -6.22 -11.25
N GLN A 20 -9.06 -6.04 -12.56
CA GLN A 20 -8.55 -6.97 -13.57
C GLN A 20 -7.02 -7.01 -13.56
N LEU A 21 -6.38 -5.83 -13.49
CA LEU A 21 -4.92 -5.70 -13.41
C LEU A 21 -4.37 -6.34 -12.15
N ALA A 22 -5.05 -6.20 -11.02
CA ALA A 22 -4.69 -6.88 -9.77
C ALA A 22 -4.79 -8.40 -9.90
N GLY A 23 -5.63 -8.92 -10.80
CA GLY A 23 -5.73 -10.33 -11.17
C GLY A 23 -4.53 -10.84 -11.99
N GLN A 24 -3.84 -9.96 -12.69
CA GLN A 24 -2.78 -10.26 -13.65
C GLN A 24 -1.40 -9.98 -13.05
N GLN A 25 -0.74 -10.99 -12.53
CA GLN A 25 0.61 -10.93 -11.96
C GLN A 25 1.06 -9.52 -11.45
N ARG A 26 1.90 -8.82 -12.21
CA ARG A 26 2.57 -7.56 -11.83
C ARG A 26 1.98 -6.31 -12.47
N THR A 27 1.00 -6.49 -13.35
CA THR A 27 0.51 -5.43 -14.24
C THR A 27 -0.07 -4.23 -13.49
N LEU A 28 -0.74 -4.47 -12.34
CA LEU A 28 -1.22 -3.38 -11.48
C LEU A 28 -0.06 -2.51 -10.98
N ILE A 29 1.00 -3.13 -10.50
CA ILE A 29 2.16 -2.42 -9.94
C ILE A 29 2.89 -1.63 -11.01
N ASP A 30 3.09 -2.23 -12.19
CA ASP A 30 3.70 -1.53 -13.33
C ASP A 30 2.88 -0.29 -13.73
N ALA A 31 1.55 -0.41 -13.77
CA ALA A 31 0.66 0.71 -14.08
C ALA A 31 0.75 1.82 -13.01
N LEU A 32 0.67 1.48 -11.72
CA LEU A 32 0.73 2.46 -10.63
C LEU A 32 2.08 3.19 -10.58
N VAL A 33 3.18 2.46 -10.72
CA VAL A 33 4.53 3.04 -10.76
C VAL A 33 4.71 3.94 -11.98
N ALA A 34 4.20 3.54 -13.15
CA ALA A 34 4.25 4.36 -14.35
C ALA A 34 3.44 5.67 -14.18
N ILE A 35 2.23 5.58 -13.61
CA ILE A 35 1.38 6.75 -13.32
C ILE A 35 2.09 7.70 -12.38
N LYS A 36 2.58 7.22 -11.23
CA LYS A 36 3.24 8.07 -10.23
C LYS A 36 4.57 8.65 -10.71
N HIS A 37 5.27 7.94 -11.58
CA HIS A 37 6.48 8.46 -12.21
C HIS A 37 6.16 9.59 -13.20
N GLN A 38 5.12 9.44 -14.01
CA GLN A 38 4.75 10.45 -15.03
C GLN A 38 3.97 11.62 -14.43
N PHE A 39 3.13 11.38 -13.42
CA PHE A 39 2.23 12.34 -12.80
C PHE A 39 2.31 12.27 -11.26
N PRO A 40 3.43 12.67 -10.65
CA PRO A 40 3.66 12.47 -9.21
C PRO A 40 2.66 13.23 -8.33
N GLY A 41 2.09 14.36 -8.82
CA GLY A 41 1.09 15.14 -8.11
C GLY A 41 -0.36 14.72 -8.32
N ALA A 42 -0.63 13.78 -9.24
CA ALA A 42 -2.00 13.33 -9.50
C ALA A 42 -2.48 12.35 -8.41
N LEU A 43 -3.73 12.53 -7.99
CA LEU A 43 -4.40 11.56 -7.13
C LEU A 43 -4.83 10.34 -7.95
N VAL A 44 -4.56 9.14 -7.47
CA VAL A 44 -4.90 7.89 -8.15
C VAL A 44 -6.08 7.23 -7.46
N TRP A 45 -7.09 6.91 -8.25
CA TRP A 45 -8.27 6.15 -7.83
C TRP A 45 -8.32 4.80 -8.54
N THR A 46 -8.48 3.73 -7.75
CA THR A 46 -8.62 2.34 -8.22
C THR A 46 -10.00 1.80 -7.82
N PRO A 47 -11.04 2.03 -8.63
CA PRO A 47 -12.41 1.65 -8.29
C PRO A 47 -12.55 0.16 -7.97
N GLY A 48 -13.20 -0.16 -6.84
CA GLY A 48 -13.54 -1.53 -6.45
C GLY A 48 -12.38 -2.40 -5.96
N LEU A 49 -11.14 -1.87 -5.90
CA LEU A 49 -9.97 -2.64 -5.48
C LEU A 49 -9.73 -2.58 -3.97
N GLY A 50 -9.95 -1.43 -3.35
CA GLY A 50 -9.64 -1.18 -1.95
C GLY A 50 -10.53 -1.92 -0.97
N GLY A 51 -9.95 -2.31 0.17
CA GLY A 51 -10.62 -2.85 1.32
C GLY A 51 -9.82 -2.60 2.59
N PRO A 52 -10.41 -2.79 3.79
CA PRO A 52 -9.69 -2.65 5.06
C PRO A 52 -8.43 -3.50 5.15
N ASP A 53 -8.42 -4.65 4.46
CA ASP A 53 -7.34 -5.63 4.45
C ASP A 53 -6.12 -5.21 3.62
N ASN A 54 -6.29 -4.33 2.64
CA ASN A 54 -5.24 -3.98 1.69
C ASN A 54 -5.01 -2.46 1.53
N VAL A 55 -5.80 -1.60 2.17
CA VAL A 55 -5.70 -0.15 2.02
C VAL A 55 -4.30 0.40 2.32
N ALA A 56 -3.62 -0.12 3.35
CA ALA A 56 -2.27 0.30 3.70
C ALA A 56 -1.27 0.00 2.58
N VAL A 57 -1.36 -1.21 2.00
CA VAL A 57 -0.49 -1.65 0.90
C VAL A 57 -0.76 -0.86 -0.38
N LEU A 58 -2.03 -0.62 -0.71
CA LEU A 58 -2.42 0.19 -1.86
C LEU A 58 -2.00 1.65 -1.71
N THR A 59 -2.11 2.22 -0.50
CA THR A 59 -1.59 3.57 -0.20
C THR A 59 -0.09 3.64 -0.44
N TRP A 60 0.66 2.62 -0.04
CA TRP A 60 2.10 2.52 -0.31
C TRP A 60 2.42 2.48 -1.80
N PHE A 61 1.59 1.83 -2.61
CA PHE A 61 1.73 1.80 -4.07
C PHE A 61 1.31 3.09 -4.77
N GLY A 62 0.82 4.09 -4.01
CA GLY A 62 0.42 5.39 -4.51
C GLY A 62 -1.05 5.52 -4.89
N VAL A 63 -1.92 4.66 -4.38
CA VAL A 63 -3.37 4.85 -4.47
C VAL A 63 -3.82 5.85 -3.41
N ASP A 64 -4.54 6.89 -3.81
CA ASP A 64 -4.94 7.99 -2.94
C ASP A 64 -6.44 7.99 -2.63
N ILE A 65 -7.27 7.49 -3.55
CA ILE A 65 -8.73 7.51 -3.43
C ILE A 65 -9.28 6.08 -3.41
N PHE A 66 -10.14 5.83 -2.44
CA PHE A 66 -10.78 4.53 -2.21
C PHE A 66 -12.30 4.67 -2.20
N ASP A 67 -12.98 3.59 -2.56
CA ASP A 67 -14.44 3.48 -2.53
C ASP A 67 -14.92 2.28 -1.71
N LEU A 68 -16.24 2.13 -1.59
CA LEU A 68 -16.87 1.08 -0.82
C LEU A 68 -17.41 -0.09 -1.68
N ALA A 69 -17.06 -0.14 -2.96
CA ALA A 69 -17.65 -1.12 -3.89
C ALA A 69 -17.37 -2.56 -3.42
N ARG A 70 -16.12 -2.86 -3.04
CA ARG A 70 -15.74 -4.19 -2.54
C ARG A 70 -16.46 -4.53 -1.22
N SER A 71 -16.59 -3.58 -0.30
CA SER A 71 -17.33 -3.80 0.95
C SER A 71 -18.82 -4.05 0.71
N ARG A 72 -19.44 -3.35 -0.25
CA ARG A 72 -20.83 -3.61 -0.65
C ARG A 72 -21.01 -5.00 -1.24
N GLN A 73 -20.08 -5.45 -2.08
CA GLN A 73 -20.09 -6.80 -2.63
C GLN A 73 -19.93 -7.86 -1.51
N CYS A 74 -19.03 -7.65 -0.56
CA CYS A 74 -18.85 -8.52 0.59
C CYS A 74 -20.11 -8.57 1.47
N ALA A 75 -20.71 -7.44 1.77
CA ALA A 75 -21.97 -7.38 2.53
C ALA A 75 -23.10 -8.15 1.84
N ALA A 76 -23.26 -7.98 0.51
CA ALA A 76 -24.25 -8.71 -0.29
C ALA A 76 -23.99 -10.22 -0.33
N ALA A 77 -22.76 -10.66 -0.15
CA ALA A 77 -22.35 -12.06 -0.09
C ALA A 77 -22.33 -12.63 1.34
N ASP A 78 -22.82 -11.92 2.34
CA ASP A 78 -22.75 -12.28 3.77
C ASP A 78 -21.30 -12.51 4.25
N ILE A 79 -20.36 -11.69 3.78
CA ILE A 79 -18.94 -11.68 4.14
C ILE A 79 -18.62 -10.39 4.88
N LEU A 80 -17.99 -10.47 6.05
CA LEU A 80 -17.43 -9.32 6.74
C LEU A 80 -15.99 -9.08 6.28
N LEU A 81 -15.73 -7.91 5.70
CA LEU A 81 -14.39 -7.52 5.25
C LEU A 81 -13.66 -6.77 6.37
N THR A 82 -12.64 -7.40 6.94
CA THR A 82 -11.87 -6.86 8.07
C THR A 82 -10.47 -6.43 7.67
N GLY A 83 -9.72 -5.80 8.58
CA GLY A 83 -8.30 -5.46 8.38
C GLY A 83 -7.36 -6.66 8.26
N SER A 84 -7.84 -7.88 8.50
CA SER A 84 -7.09 -9.13 8.33
C SER A 84 -7.60 -9.99 7.15
N GLY A 85 -8.54 -9.45 6.38
CA GLY A 85 -9.14 -10.13 5.23
C GLY A 85 -10.62 -10.42 5.38
N PRO A 86 -11.22 -11.09 4.39
CA PRO A 86 -12.63 -11.45 4.39
C PRO A 86 -12.89 -12.57 5.42
N ARG A 87 -13.98 -12.42 6.18
CA ARG A 87 -14.47 -13.40 7.14
C ARG A 87 -15.83 -13.92 6.69
N GLU A 88 -15.86 -15.16 6.24
CA GLU A 88 -17.06 -15.86 5.85
C GLU A 88 -17.84 -16.35 7.08
N LYS A 89 -19.10 -16.70 6.90
CA LYS A 89 -20.01 -17.14 7.96
C LYS A 89 -19.46 -18.28 8.82
N VAL A 90 -18.67 -19.19 8.25
CA VAL A 90 -18.09 -20.36 8.94
C VAL A 90 -17.02 -19.96 9.98
N VAL A 91 -16.32 -18.86 9.75
CA VAL A 91 -15.21 -18.37 10.61
C VAL A 91 -15.59 -17.10 11.39
N ARG A 92 -16.82 -16.64 11.20
CA ARG A 92 -17.34 -15.43 11.84
C ARG A 92 -18.03 -15.77 13.15
N ASP A 93 -17.80 -14.95 14.17
CA ASP A 93 -18.53 -15.07 15.43
C ASP A 93 -20.02 -14.77 15.20
N ALA A 94 -20.91 -15.41 15.99
CA ALA A 94 -22.35 -15.23 15.88
C ALA A 94 -22.81 -13.78 16.08
N TYR A 95 -21.99 -12.94 16.71
CA TYR A 95 -22.26 -11.52 16.97
C TYR A 95 -21.70 -10.58 15.90
N GLU A 96 -20.92 -11.07 14.95
CA GLU A 96 -20.38 -10.24 13.87
C GLU A 96 -21.39 -10.09 12.73
N ASN A 97 -21.84 -8.86 12.49
CA ASN A 97 -22.71 -8.52 11.38
C ASN A 97 -21.91 -8.25 10.09
N THR A 98 -22.54 -8.48 8.95
CA THR A 98 -21.98 -8.20 7.62
C THR A 98 -22.61 -6.98 6.95
N ASP A 99 -23.50 -6.28 7.65
CA ASP A 99 -24.16 -5.08 7.15
C ASP A 99 -23.18 -3.94 6.82
N MET A 100 -23.66 -2.93 6.13
CA MET A 100 -22.83 -1.80 5.72
C MET A 100 -22.30 -0.99 6.90
N GLU A 101 -22.95 -1.00 8.05
CA GLU A 101 -22.47 -0.31 9.25
C GLU A 101 -21.20 -1.01 9.78
N SER A 102 -21.24 -2.33 9.89
CA SER A 102 -20.08 -3.16 10.28
C SER A 102 -18.92 -3.03 9.27
N GLN A 103 -19.23 -3.06 7.97
CA GLN A 103 -18.21 -2.82 6.92
C GLN A 103 -17.56 -1.45 7.06
N LEU A 104 -18.35 -0.39 7.31
CA LEU A 104 -17.85 0.98 7.50
C LEU A 104 -17.01 1.12 8.76
N LEU A 105 -17.34 0.40 9.84
CA LEU A 105 -16.51 0.39 11.05
C LEU A 105 -15.11 -0.11 10.74
N HIS A 106 -14.99 -1.24 10.05
CA HIS A 106 -13.68 -1.80 9.66
C HIS A 106 -12.92 -0.87 8.72
N TRP A 107 -13.60 -0.20 7.79
CA TRP A 107 -12.98 0.83 6.96
C TRP A 107 -12.44 2.00 7.78
N LYS A 108 -13.23 2.55 8.71
CA LYS A 108 -12.80 3.66 9.58
C LYS A 108 -11.56 3.28 10.39
N LEU A 109 -11.53 2.07 10.95
CA LEU A 109 -10.38 1.57 11.70
C LEU A 109 -9.15 1.49 10.81
N ALA A 110 -9.23 0.88 9.63
CA ALA A 110 -8.11 0.72 8.72
C ALA A 110 -7.60 2.07 8.18
N ILE A 111 -8.48 3.00 7.84
CA ILE A 111 -8.08 4.36 7.40
C ILE A 111 -7.41 5.14 8.54
N ASN A 112 -7.91 5.03 9.77
CA ASN A 112 -7.28 5.68 10.91
C ASN A 112 -5.89 5.11 11.21
N GLU A 113 -5.71 3.79 11.06
CA GLU A 113 -4.42 3.12 11.18
C GLU A 113 -3.42 3.63 10.12
N VAL A 114 -3.85 3.76 8.86
CA VAL A 114 -3.03 4.32 7.78
C VAL A 114 -2.68 5.79 8.05
N LYS A 115 -3.66 6.62 8.43
CA LYS A 115 -3.41 8.04 8.75
C LYS A 115 -2.44 8.21 9.91
N SER A 116 -2.58 7.43 10.97
CA SER A 116 -1.68 7.44 12.12
C SER A 116 -0.27 7.02 11.69
N SER A 117 -0.16 5.97 10.88
CA SER A 117 1.12 5.48 10.37
C SER A 117 1.81 6.46 9.41
N LEU A 118 1.05 7.20 8.61
CA LEU A 118 1.58 8.29 7.80
C LEU A 118 2.12 9.43 8.69
N ALA A 119 1.35 9.84 9.69
CA ALA A 119 1.75 10.92 10.59
C ALA A 119 2.99 10.58 11.43
N SER A 120 3.13 9.32 11.86
CA SER A 120 4.28 8.83 12.61
C SER A 120 5.45 8.35 11.75
N GLY A 121 5.29 8.32 10.42
CA GLY A 121 6.30 7.78 9.49
C GLY A 121 6.48 6.26 9.54
N THR A 122 5.54 5.53 10.16
CA THR A 122 5.62 4.06 10.31
C THR A 122 4.81 3.30 9.26
N LEU A 123 4.36 3.99 8.19
CA LEU A 123 3.52 3.36 7.16
C LEU A 123 4.17 2.09 6.58
N ARG A 124 5.48 2.09 6.37
CA ARG A 124 6.16 0.91 5.82
C ARG A 124 6.04 -0.31 6.73
N SER A 125 6.14 -0.15 8.04
CA SER A 125 5.96 -1.24 9.00
C SER A 125 4.53 -1.80 8.95
N LEU A 126 3.53 -0.91 8.87
CA LEU A 126 2.14 -1.31 8.67
C LEU A 126 1.94 -2.07 7.35
N VAL A 127 2.57 -1.63 6.28
CA VAL A 127 2.52 -2.28 4.96
C VAL A 127 3.11 -3.68 4.99
N GLU A 128 4.27 -3.87 5.63
CA GLU A 128 4.85 -5.21 5.82
C GLU A 128 3.88 -6.14 6.57
N GLN A 129 3.27 -5.65 7.66
CA GLN A 129 2.29 -6.41 8.43
C GLN A 129 1.05 -6.76 7.59
N LYS A 130 0.44 -5.77 6.93
CA LYS A 130 -0.80 -5.97 6.14
C LYS A 130 -0.56 -6.75 4.85
N SER A 131 0.64 -6.76 4.30
CA SER A 131 0.96 -7.58 3.14
C SER A 131 0.80 -9.09 3.41
N LEU A 132 0.96 -9.52 4.66
CA LEU A 132 0.79 -10.91 5.08
C LEU A 132 -0.67 -11.40 5.01
N ASN A 133 -1.64 -10.51 4.83
CA ASN A 133 -3.04 -10.90 4.66
C ASN A 133 -3.28 -11.74 3.38
N SER A 134 -2.37 -11.67 2.41
CA SER A 134 -2.49 -12.41 1.15
C SER A 134 -1.11 -12.64 0.52
N PRO A 135 -0.82 -13.86 0.02
CA PRO A 135 0.42 -14.13 -0.72
C PRO A 135 0.62 -13.18 -1.91
N LYS A 136 -0.47 -12.75 -2.54
CA LYS A 136 -0.46 -11.82 -3.66
C LYS A 136 -0.03 -10.41 -3.25
N LEU A 137 -0.45 -9.94 -2.08
CA LEU A 137 0.01 -8.66 -1.55
C LEU A 137 1.51 -8.68 -1.25
N VAL A 138 2.02 -9.79 -0.71
CA VAL A 138 3.47 -9.98 -0.51
C VAL A 138 4.21 -9.93 -1.85
N GLU A 139 3.75 -10.68 -2.87
CA GLU A 139 4.36 -10.67 -4.20
C GLU A 139 4.38 -9.26 -4.79
N HIS A 140 3.26 -8.55 -4.74
CA HIS A 140 3.14 -7.17 -5.24
C HIS A 140 4.10 -6.24 -4.50
N LEU A 141 4.19 -6.34 -3.16
CA LEU A 141 5.09 -5.51 -2.37
C LEU A 141 6.56 -5.75 -2.76
N ARG A 142 6.99 -7.02 -2.85
CA ARG A 142 8.37 -7.36 -3.24
C ARG A 142 8.69 -6.92 -4.67
N TYR A 143 7.73 -7.05 -5.57
CA TYR A 143 7.92 -6.56 -6.93
C TYR A 143 8.00 -5.04 -6.99
N HIS A 144 7.12 -4.33 -6.27
CA HIS A 144 7.16 -2.87 -6.15
C HIS A 144 8.52 -2.40 -5.62
N ASP A 145 9.02 -2.98 -4.53
CA ASP A 145 10.34 -2.66 -3.96
C ASP A 145 11.46 -2.84 -4.99
N LYS A 146 11.42 -3.95 -5.74
CA LYS A 146 12.41 -4.24 -6.77
C LYS A 146 12.45 -3.19 -7.87
N ILE A 147 11.30 -2.77 -8.40
CA ILE A 147 11.25 -1.83 -9.53
C ILE A 147 11.44 -0.37 -9.11
N THR A 148 11.07 -0.01 -7.87
CA THR A 148 11.26 1.36 -7.35
C THR A 148 12.67 1.61 -6.87
N ARG A 149 13.39 0.58 -6.43
CA ARG A 149 14.81 0.67 -6.06
C ARG A 149 15.69 1.21 -7.19
N THR A 150 15.36 0.88 -8.44
CA THR A 150 16.12 1.30 -9.62
C THR A 150 15.67 2.64 -10.21
N LYS A 151 14.53 3.16 -9.77
CA LYS A 151 13.97 4.43 -10.26
C LYS A 151 14.16 5.51 -9.19
N GLN A 152 15.22 6.30 -9.34
CA GLN A 152 15.39 7.52 -8.56
C GLN A 152 14.16 8.42 -8.73
N GLY A 153 13.54 8.86 -7.62
CA GLY A 153 12.43 9.83 -7.64
C GLY A 153 11.06 9.30 -7.26
N VAL A 154 10.86 7.99 -7.08
CA VAL A 154 9.66 7.47 -6.38
C VAL A 154 9.96 7.53 -4.89
N GLY A 155 9.96 8.76 -4.33
CA GLY A 155 10.56 9.02 -3.04
C GLY A 155 9.62 8.76 -1.89
N ILE A 156 10.13 8.03 -0.91
CA ILE A 156 9.70 8.20 0.48
C ILE A 156 10.35 9.50 0.94
N SER A 157 9.58 10.57 1.02
CA SER A 157 10.10 11.91 1.31
C SER A 157 10.51 12.11 2.77
N HIS A 158 10.26 11.16 3.67
CA HIS A 158 10.63 11.31 5.07
C HIS A 158 10.75 9.96 5.79
N VAL A 159 11.92 9.67 6.36
CA VAL A 159 12.13 8.59 7.32
C VAL A 159 12.29 9.22 8.70
N PRO A 160 11.42 8.95 9.67
CA PRO A 160 11.54 9.47 11.02
C PRO A 160 12.80 8.94 11.70
N LYS A 161 13.38 9.76 12.62
CA LYS A 161 14.60 9.39 13.37
C LYS A 161 14.42 8.15 14.25
N ASP A 162 13.20 7.90 14.74
CA ASP A 162 12.89 6.81 15.68
C ASP A 162 12.14 5.65 15.00
N PHE A 163 12.61 5.25 13.84
CA PHE A 163 11.95 4.27 13.00
C PHE A 163 12.35 2.84 13.37
N THR A 164 11.35 2.02 13.72
CA THR A 164 11.53 0.57 13.88
C THR A 164 11.17 -0.14 12.58
N LEU A 165 12.13 -0.85 12.01
CA LEU A 165 11.93 -1.58 10.77
C LEU A 165 11.44 -2.99 11.06
N GLN A 166 10.27 -3.38 10.52
CA GLN A 166 9.85 -4.78 10.49
C GLN A 166 10.46 -5.48 9.27
N CYS A 167 11.25 -6.51 9.53
CA CYS A 167 11.83 -7.36 8.50
C CYS A 167 11.26 -8.77 8.67
N ASN A 168 10.31 -9.15 7.82
CA ASN A 168 9.64 -10.46 7.87
C ASN A 168 10.40 -11.54 7.08
N SER A 169 11.33 -11.13 6.21
CA SER A 169 12.14 -12.00 5.36
C SER A 169 13.37 -11.27 4.84
N SER A 170 14.30 -11.99 4.20
CA SER A 170 15.46 -11.39 3.54
C SER A 170 15.09 -10.35 2.48
N GLU A 171 13.95 -10.53 1.81
CA GLU A 171 13.44 -9.59 0.81
C GLU A 171 13.02 -8.26 1.42
N SER A 172 12.69 -8.22 2.72
CA SER A 172 12.41 -6.96 3.43
C SER A 172 13.59 -6.01 3.43
N LEU A 173 14.82 -6.51 3.27
CA LEU A 173 16.04 -5.70 3.12
C LEU A 173 16.06 -4.91 1.79
N ALA A 174 15.29 -5.31 0.80
CA ALA A 174 15.11 -4.55 -0.44
C ALA A 174 14.17 -3.35 -0.28
N ASN A 175 13.64 -3.12 0.93
CA ASN A 175 12.86 -1.95 1.28
C ASN A 175 13.61 -0.65 0.92
N PRO A 176 13.00 0.28 0.19
CA PRO A 176 13.63 1.56 -0.17
C PRO A 176 14.19 2.34 1.01
N VAL A 177 13.56 2.25 2.19
CA VAL A 177 14.06 2.89 3.42
C VAL A 177 15.41 2.30 3.83
N VAL A 178 15.55 0.97 3.81
CA VAL A 178 16.81 0.30 4.15
C VAL A 178 17.91 0.70 3.18
N THR A 179 17.62 0.69 1.88
CA THR A 179 18.60 1.05 0.86
C THR A 179 19.05 2.50 0.98
N GLN A 180 18.14 3.44 1.27
CA GLN A 180 18.51 4.84 1.53
C GLN A 180 19.43 4.99 2.74
N TRP A 181 19.14 4.27 3.85
CA TRP A 181 19.99 4.30 5.03
C TRP A 181 21.36 3.69 4.76
N VAL A 182 21.45 2.58 4.05
CA VAL A 182 22.70 1.96 3.66
C VAL A 182 23.53 2.92 2.80
N ASP A 183 22.90 3.54 1.81
CA ASP A 183 23.58 4.50 0.92
C ASP A 183 24.05 5.75 1.72
N TYR A 184 23.23 6.27 2.64
CA TYR A 184 23.63 7.38 3.51
C TYR A 184 24.81 7.02 4.39
N ILE A 185 24.77 5.86 5.07
CA ILE A 185 25.87 5.40 5.93
C ILE A 185 27.16 5.20 5.09
N ALA A 186 27.04 4.61 3.92
CA ALA A 186 28.19 4.32 3.07
C ALA A 186 28.83 5.58 2.44
N THR A 187 28.06 6.66 2.23
CA THR A 187 28.52 7.80 1.45
C THR A 187 28.60 9.12 2.20
N GLN A 188 27.82 9.29 3.26
CA GLN A 188 27.65 10.60 3.92
C GLN A 188 27.84 10.57 5.43
N TYR A 189 27.70 9.40 6.07
CA TYR A 189 27.84 9.31 7.53
C TYR A 189 29.28 9.51 7.94
N GLN A 190 29.50 10.46 8.85
CA GLN A 190 30.77 10.63 9.56
C GLN A 190 30.57 10.21 11.01
N ALA A 191 31.38 9.26 11.47
CA ALA A 191 31.34 8.84 12.87
C ALA A 191 31.69 10.05 13.77
N PRO A 192 31.04 10.21 14.95
CA PRO A 192 31.48 11.20 15.93
C PRO A 192 32.91 10.93 16.38
N ASP A 193 33.69 12.00 16.58
CA ASP A 193 35.07 11.89 17.09
C ASP A 193 35.09 11.12 18.42
N GLY A 194 35.93 10.10 18.52
CA GLY A 194 36.15 9.32 19.74
C GLY A 194 35.38 8.00 19.83
N ILE A 195 34.80 7.51 18.74
CA ILE A 195 34.30 6.13 18.62
C ILE A 195 35.20 5.40 17.63
N ASP A 196 36.17 4.63 18.16
CA ASP A 196 36.98 3.67 17.40
C ASP A 196 36.24 2.33 17.22
#